data_db9a7875b2a39199aec1bafc5b7a4189
#
_entry.id   db9a7875b2a39199aec1bafc5b7a4189
#
_cell.length_a   1.000
_cell.length_b   1.000
_cell.length_c   1.000
_cell.angle_alpha   90.00
_cell.angle_beta   90.00
_cell.angle_gamma   90.00
#
_symmetry.space_group_name_H-M   'P 1'
#
loop_
_entity.id
_entity.type
_entity.pdbx_description
1 polymer ?
#
loop_
_entity_poly.entity_id
_entity_poly.type
_entity_poly.pdbx_seq_one_letter_code
_entity_poly.pdbx_strand_id
1 'polypeptide(L)'
;MQAQHALKEWGLNDKEINIFLATLELGQSKVNDIAKKANILRETTYFVLNGLIGKGLVSYVIKSGVKHFEAADPSKLLSILKDKEEKINLAMPELEALQKIQTEKPNVELYEGKEGLKTILDDIIKTKKPMWAYANYKIFELLQYAFPRFVKRRVEHKIKARIIQEKIKPLIRLTEINKKEYREMRFSPVVFKSNVFIYGDNIAMINVAKEQPIGVIIKDKIIADTQRQVFEMLWKMSKP
;
A
#
# COMPACT_ATOMS: atom_id res chain seq x y z
N MET A 1 3.70 21.31 -3.20
CA MET A 1 3.32 21.64 -1.83
C MET A 1 2.51 20.49 -1.22
N GLN A 2 2.68 20.19 0.06
CA GLN A 2 2.11 18.99 0.70
C GLN A 2 0.58 18.91 0.61
N ALA A 3 -0.13 20.03 0.79
CA ALA A 3 -1.59 20.06 0.73
C ALA A 3 -2.15 19.70 -0.66
N GLN A 4 -1.56 20.20 -1.73
CA GLN A 4 -1.99 19.89 -3.10
C GLN A 4 -1.82 18.41 -3.42
N HIS A 5 -0.69 17.83 -2.99
CA HIS A 5 -0.43 16.40 -3.17
C HIS A 5 -1.45 15.55 -2.41
N ALA A 6 -1.73 15.88 -1.14
CA ALA A 6 -2.72 15.18 -0.34
C ALA A 6 -4.14 15.25 -0.93
N LEU A 7 -4.55 16.42 -1.46
CA LEU A 7 -5.85 16.58 -2.12
C LEU A 7 -5.94 15.80 -3.44
N LYS A 8 -4.83 15.64 -4.15
CA LYS A 8 -4.76 14.80 -5.36
C LYS A 8 -4.92 13.33 -5.01
N GLU A 9 -4.23 12.85 -3.99
CA GLU A 9 -4.39 11.49 -3.45
C GLU A 9 -5.80 11.25 -2.89
N TRP A 10 -6.45 12.28 -2.37
CA TRP A 10 -7.84 12.23 -1.93
C TRP A 10 -8.82 12.02 -3.11
N GLY A 11 -8.42 12.34 -4.34
CA GLY A 11 -9.17 12.15 -5.57
C GLY A 11 -9.74 13.44 -6.17
N LEU A 12 -9.16 14.60 -5.87
CA LEU A 12 -9.45 15.84 -6.57
C LEU A 12 -8.51 16.01 -7.78
N ASN A 13 -9.04 16.50 -8.90
CA ASN A 13 -8.23 16.93 -10.02
C ASN A 13 -7.63 18.32 -9.81
N ASP A 14 -6.66 18.71 -10.64
CA ASP A 14 -5.89 19.95 -10.45
C ASP A 14 -6.79 21.22 -10.45
N LYS A 15 -7.87 21.26 -11.24
CA LYS A 15 -8.83 22.39 -11.24
C LYS A 15 -9.65 22.41 -9.95
N GLU A 16 -10.09 21.28 -9.47
CA GLU A 16 -10.82 21.17 -8.20
C GLU A 16 -9.95 21.58 -7.02
N ILE A 17 -8.68 21.19 -7.02
CA ILE A 17 -7.70 21.58 -5.99
C ILE A 17 -7.52 23.10 -5.96
N ASN A 18 -7.26 23.71 -7.12
CA ASN A 18 -7.04 25.15 -7.19
C ASN A 18 -8.27 25.94 -6.74
N ILE A 19 -9.46 25.55 -7.14
CA ILE A 19 -10.72 26.21 -6.77
C ILE A 19 -11.03 25.99 -5.29
N PHE A 20 -10.85 24.78 -4.77
CA PHE A 20 -11.07 24.50 -3.35
C PHE A 20 -10.14 25.32 -2.47
N LEU A 21 -8.83 25.35 -2.78
CA LEU A 21 -7.86 26.15 -2.03
C LEU A 21 -8.16 27.65 -2.12
N ALA A 22 -8.51 28.15 -3.31
CA ALA A 22 -8.91 29.55 -3.47
C ALA A 22 -10.16 29.88 -2.63
N THR A 23 -11.14 28.98 -2.57
CA THR A 23 -12.37 29.16 -1.77
C THR A 23 -12.06 29.12 -0.27
N LEU A 24 -11.13 28.24 0.17
CA LEU A 24 -10.66 28.21 1.57
C LEU A 24 -9.98 29.53 1.97
N GLU A 25 -9.10 30.07 1.11
CA GLU A 25 -8.36 31.29 1.41
C GLU A 25 -9.25 32.55 1.42
N LEU A 26 -10.25 32.59 0.54
CA LEU A 26 -11.14 33.75 0.42
C LEU A 26 -12.30 33.73 1.44
N GLY A 27 -12.60 32.55 2.02
CA GLY A 27 -13.82 32.39 2.80
C GLY A 27 -15.06 32.57 1.91
N GLN A 28 -16.15 33.10 2.48
CA GLN A 28 -17.40 33.30 1.77
C GLN A 28 -17.29 34.31 0.64
N SER A 29 -17.28 33.86 -0.62
CA SER A 29 -16.94 34.69 -1.79
C SER A 29 -17.81 34.40 -3.01
N LYS A 30 -17.86 35.38 -3.92
CA LYS A 30 -18.56 35.23 -5.21
C LYS A 30 -17.70 34.42 -6.19
N VAL A 31 -18.36 33.77 -7.16
CA VAL A 31 -17.68 32.99 -8.19
C VAL A 31 -16.58 33.77 -8.92
N ASN A 32 -16.77 35.09 -9.16
CA ASN A 32 -15.79 35.92 -9.85
C ASN A 32 -14.49 36.06 -9.06
N ASP A 33 -14.58 36.21 -7.75
CA ASP A 33 -13.42 36.37 -6.87
C ASP A 33 -12.64 35.05 -6.78
N ILE A 34 -13.35 33.93 -6.67
CA ILE A 34 -12.77 32.58 -6.68
C ILE A 34 -12.08 32.32 -8.02
N ALA A 35 -12.74 32.66 -9.14
CA ALA A 35 -12.19 32.47 -10.50
C ALA A 35 -10.89 33.23 -10.69
N LYS A 36 -10.84 34.49 -10.25
CA LYS A 36 -9.62 35.33 -10.28
C LYS A 36 -8.51 34.70 -9.42
N LYS A 37 -8.84 34.31 -8.19
CA LYS A 37 -7.87 33.74 -7.25
C LYS A 37 -7.30 32.43 -7.73
N ALA A 38 -8.14 31.55 -8.30
CA ALA A 38 -7.75 30.26 -8.84
C ALA A 38 -7.08 30.36 -10.22
N ASN A 39 -7.12 31.50 -10.88
CA ASN A 39 -6.69 31.73 -12.27
C ASN A 39 -7.39 30.75 -13.25
N ILE A 40 -8.72 30.63 -13.11
CA ILE A 40 -9.57 29.75 -13.93
C ILE A 40 -10.75 30.58 -14.46
N LEU A 41 -11.20 30.28 -15.69
CA LEU A 41 -12.34 30.96 -16.30
C LEU A 41 -13.60 30.81 -15.42
N ARG A 42 -14.41 31.88 -15.35
CA ARG A 42 -15.63 31.93 -14.51
C ARG A 42 -16.58 30.77 -14.75
N GLU A 43 -16.83 30.42 -16.00
CA GLU A 43 -17.74 29.33 -16.38
C GLU A 43 -17.24 27.98 -15.86
N THR A 44 -15.93 27.71 -16.07
CA THR A 44 -15.27 26.52 -15.55
C THR A 44 -15.30 26.50 -14.02
N THR A 45 -15.07 27.66 -13.37
CA THR A 45 -15.13 27.77 -11.90
C THR A 45 -16.51 27.42 -11.37
N TYR A 46 -17.59 27.91 -12.03
CA TYR A 46 -18.95 27.60 -11.64
C TYR A 46 -19.27 26.09 -11.76
N PHE A 47 -18.83 25.48 -12.85
CA PHE A 47 -18.99 24.03 -13.07
C PHE A 47 -18.25 23.20 -12.00
N VAL A 48 -17.01 23.57 -11.71
CA VAL A 48 -16.21 22.85 -10.69
C VAL A 48 -16.76 23.06 -9.28
N LEU A 49 -17.21 24.27 -8.94
CA LEU A 49 -17.87 24.53 -7.65
C LEU A 49 -19.10 23.66 -7.45
N ASN A 50 -19.92 23.45 -8.49
CA ASN A 50 -21.05 22.52 -8.41
C ASN A 50 -20.60 21.07 -8.17
N GLY A 51 -19.50 20.63 -8.80
CA GLY A 51 -18.89 19.33 -8.53
C GLY A 51 -18.40 19.19 -7.08
N LEU A 52 -17.76 20.23 -6.55
CA LEU A 52 -17.29 20.28 -5.16
C LEU A 52 -18.45 20.31 -4.16
N ILE A 53 -19.58 20.94 -4.51
CA ILE A 53 -20.82 20.86 -3.72
C ILE A 53 -21.35 19.43 -3.67
N GLY A 54 -21.38 18.73 -4.81
CA GLY A 54 -21.78 17.32 -4.87
C GLY A 54 -20.86 16.41 -4.05
N LYS A 55 -19.59 16.77 -3.90
CA LYS A 55 -18.63 16.09 -3.02
C LYS A 55 -18.72 16.51 -1.54
N GLY A 56 -19.56 17.51 -1.20
CA GLY A 56 -19.71 18.04 0.16
C GLY A 56 -18.52 18.88 0.66
N LEU A 57 -17.67 19.37 -0.26
CA LEU A 57 -16.47 20.15 0.05
C LEU A 57 -16.71 21.67 -0.05
N VAL A 58 -17.79 22.10 -0.69
CA VAL A 58 -18.20 23.50 -0.83
C VAL A 58 -19.70 23.57 -0.57
N SER A 59 -20.13 24.69 0.02
CA SER A 59 -21.52 25.07 0.15
C SER A 59 -21.74 26.47 -0.41
N TYR A 60 -22.98 26.92 -0.50
CA TYR A 60 -23.26 28.32 -0.85
C TYR A 60 -24.45 28.87 -0.07
N VAL A 61 -24.44 30.18 0.09
CA VAL A 61 -25.58 30.96 0.57
C VAL A 61 -25.97 32.00 -0.48
N ILE A 62 -27.25 32.41 -0.51
CA ILE A 62 -27.72 33.46 -1.40
C ILE A 62 -27.84 34.75 -0.58
N LYS A 63 -27.07 35.80 -1.01
CA LYS A 63 -27.14 37.15 -0.44
C LYS A 63 -27.51 38.13 -1.54
N SER A 64 -28.61 38.85 -1.36
CA SER A 64 -29.13 39.83 -2.37
C SER A 64 -29.21 39.22 -3.77
N GLY A 65 -29.74 37.98 -3.90
CA GLY A 65 -29.89 37.28 -5.18
C GLY A 65 -28.62 36.69 -5.76
N VAL A 66 -27.45 36.81 -5.09
CA VAL A 66 -26.16 36.34 -5.58
C VAL A 66 -25.66 35.19 -4.71
N LYS A 67 -25.17 34.10 -5.37
CA LYS A 67 -24.54 32.97 -4.67
C LYS A 67 -23.15 33.38 -4.17
N HIS A 68 -22.93 33.12 -2.89
CA HIS A 68 -21.62 33.21 -2.24
C HIS A 68 -21.23 31.81 -1.80
N PHE A 69 -20.09 31.33 -2.31
CA PHE A 69 -19.57 29.98 -2.05
C PHE A 69 -18.61 30.01 -0.87
N GLU A 70 -18.59 28.94 -0.11
CA GLU A 70 -17.75 28.77 1.07
C GLU A 70 -17.26 27.33 1.12
N ALA A 71 -15.95 27.14 1.35
CA ALA A 71 -15.38 25.81 1.51
C ALA A 71 -15.80 25.23 2.88
N ALA A 72 -16.05 23.93 2.91
CA ALA A 72 -16.24 23.22 4.15
C ALA A 72 -14.95 23.22 4.98
N ASP A 73 -15.09 23.04 6.28
CA ASP A 73 -13.92 22.85 7.16
C ASP A 73 -13.05 21.71 6.65
N PRO A 74 -11.71 21.86 6.63
CA PRO A 74 -10.79 20.82 6.16
C PRO A 74 -10.96 19.46 6.84
N SER A 75 -11.45 19.40 8.10
CA SER A 75 -11.76 18.15 8.79
C SER A 75 -12.84 17.32 8.07
N LYS A 76 -13.68 17.96 7.23
CA LYS A 76 -14.68 17.29 6.41
C LYS A 76 -14.07 16.27 5.44
N LEU A 77 -12.85 16.53 4.96
CA LEU A 77 -12.11 15.58 4.12
C LEU A 77 -11.91 14.23 4.84
N LEU A 78 -11.54 14.27 6.12
CA LEU A 78 -11.35 13.07 6.93
C LEU A 78 -12.68 12.36 7.20
N SER A 79 -13.74 13.11 7.51
CA SER A 79 -15.08 12.55 7.72
C SER A 79 -15.58 11.79 6.48
N ILE A 80 -15.42 12.38 5.28
CA ILE A 80 -15.81 11.74 4.02
C ILE A 80 -15.01 10.46 3.76
N LEU A 81 -13.70 10.45 4.07
CA LEU A 81 -12.88 9.23 3.94
C LEU A 81 -13.36 8.14 4.88
N LYS A 82 -13.72 8.47 6.12
CA LYS A 82 -14.24 7.52 7.08
C LYS A 82 -15.58 6.93 6.62
N ASP A 83 -16.50 7.76 6.14
CA ASP A 83 -17.78 7.31 5.58
C ASP A 83 -17.59 6.36 4.37
N LYS A 84 -16.58 6.63 3.52
CA LYS A 84 -16.22 5.75 2.40
C LYS A 84 -15.65 4.42 2.90
N GLU A 85 -14.76 4.46 3.88
CA GLU A 85 -14.19 3.26 4.52
C GLU A 85 -15.28 2.36 5.09
N GLU A 86 -16.22 2.93 5.83
CA GLU A 86 -17.36 2.19 6.41
C GLU A 86 -18.21 1.52 5.31
N LYS A 87 -18.53 2.25 4.23
CA LYS A 87 -19.28 1.69 3.10
C LYS A 87 -18.55 0.53 2.42
N ILE A 88 -17.24 0.66 2.22
CA ILE A 88 -16.44 -0.42 1.63
C ILE A 88 -16.38 -1.61 2.58
N ASN A 89 -16.20 -1.40 3.89
CA ASN A 89 -16.20 -2.46 4.87
C ASN A 89 -17.51 -3.25 4.91
N LEU A 90 -18.64 -2.58 4.75
CA LEU A 90 -19.96 -3.22 4.63
C LEU A 90 -20.09 -4.07 3.35
N ALA A 91 -19.49 -3.63 2.25
CA ALA A 91 -19.53 -4.35 0.97
C ALA A 91 -18.48 -5.48 0.89
N MET A 92 -17.48 -5.51 1.77
CA MET A 92 -16.39 -6.49 1.73
C MET A 92 -16.86 -7.96 1.69
N PRO A 93 -17.86 -8.41 2.49
CA PRO A 93 -18.29 -9.80 2.44
C PRO A 93 -18.83 -10.21 1.06
N GLU A 94 -19.56 -9.31 0.39
CA GLU A 94 -20.09 -9.55 -0.96
C GLU A 94 -18.97 -9.62 -2.00
N LEU A 95 -18.00 -8.69 -1.94
CA LEU A 95 -16.84 -8.68 -2.81
C LEU A 95 -15.97 -9.93 -2.64
N GLU A 96 -15.77 -10.37 -1.41
CA GLU A 96 -15.04 -11.62 -1.11
C GLU A 96 -15.79 -12.87 -1.60
N ALA A 97 -17.13 -12.88 -1.52
CA ALA A 97 -17.94 -13.97 -2.05
C ALA A 97 -17.81 -14.08 -3.58
N LEU A 98 -17.82 -12.96 -4.29
CA LEU A 98 -17.62 -12.92 -5.75
C LEU A 98 -16.21 -13.41 -6.14
N GLN A 99 -15.20 -13.13 -5.34
CA GLN A 99 -13.84 -13.61 -5.59
C GLN A 99 -13.71 -15.13 -5.42
N LYS A 100 -14.44 -15.74 -4.48
CA LYS A 100 -14.38 -17.19 -4.20
C LYS A 100 -14.91 -18.07 -5.34
N ILE A 101 -15.73 -17.52 -6.24
CA ILE A 101 -16.31 -18.28 -7.37
C ILE A 101 -15.23 -18.67 -8.41
N GLN A 102 -14.02 -18.10 -8.36
CA GLN A 102 -12.94 -18.35 -9.35
C GLN A 102 -11.86 -19.36 -8.92
N THR A 103 -11.95 -20.03 -7.76
CA THR A 103 -10.82 -20.71 -7.11
C THR A 103 -10.74 -22.22 -7.30
N GLU A 104 -10.94 -22.79 -8.51
CA GLU A 104 -10.67 -24.21 -8.79
C GLU A 104 -9.46 -24.49 -9.72
N LYS A 105 -8.65 -23.49 -10.04
CA LYS A 105 -7.40 -23.71 -10.80
C LYS A 105 -6.18 -23.46 -9.91
N PRO A 106 -5.04 -24.20 -10.11
CA PRO A 106 -3.78 -23.87 -9.44
C PRO A 106 -3.48 -22.39 -9.62
N ASN A 107 -3.49 -21.64 -8.52
CA ASN A 107 -3.50 -20.18 -8.64
C ASN A 107 -2.07 -19.68 -8.65
N VAL A 108 -1.60 -19.28 -9.84
CA VAL A 108 -0.34 -18.55 -10.02
C VAL A 108 -0.69 -17.10 -10.31
N GLU A 109 -0.36 -16.23 -9.40
CA GLU A 109 -0.63 -14.80 -9.47
C GLU A 109 0.66 -14.05 -9.80
N LEU A 110 0.63 -13.21 -10.83
CA LEU A 110 1.74 -12.35 -11.23
C LEU A 110 1.52 -10.92 -10.69
N TYR A 111 2.56 -10.36 -10.13
CA TYR A 111 2.57 -9.01 -9.57
C TYR A 111 3.73 -8.20 -10.15
N GLU A 112 3.43 -7.01 -10.67
CA GLU A 112 4.40 -6.14 -11.32
C GLU A 112 4.61 -4.84 -10.53
N GLY A 113 5.81 -4.32 -10.59
CA GLY A 113 6.17 -3.05 -9.95
C GLY A 113 6.18 -3.11 -8.42
N LYS A 114 6.52 -1.97 -7.82
CA LYS A 114 6.64 -1.86 -6.36
C LYS A 114 5.30 -2.10 -5.64
N GLU A 115 4.19 -1.66 -6.22
CA GLU A 115 2.86 -1.83 -5.61
C GLU A 115 2.44 -3.30 -5.63
N GLY A 116 2.70 -4.00 -6.74
CA GLY A 116 2.49 -5.45 -6.81
C GLY A 116 3.29 -6.22 -5.74
N LEU A 117 4.56 -5.82 -5.51
CA LEU A 117 5.36 -6.44 -4.46
C LEU A 117 4.83 -6.15 -3.04
N LYS A 118 4.22 -4.99 -2.80
CA LYS A 118 3.55 -4.70 -1.51
C LYS A 118 2.37 -5.65 -1.29
N THR A 119 1.61 -5.95 -2.34
CA THR A 119 0.49 -6.91 -2.27
C THR A 119 0.99 -8.30 -1.84
N ILE A 120 2.14 -8.75 -2.36
CA ILE A 120 2.77 -10.01 -1.92
C ILE A 120 3.10 -9.98 -0.42
N LEU A 121 3.71 -8.89 0.06
CA LEU A 121 4.02 -8.73 1.48
C LEU A 121 2.76 -8.74 2.37
N ASP A 122 1.68 -8.14 1.88
CA ASP A 122 0.39 -8.15 2.57
C ASP A 122 -0.24 -9.54 2.61
N ASP A 123 -0.12 -10.33 1.54
CA ASP A 123 -0.59 -11.71 1.49
C ASP A 123 0.11 -12.59 2.54
N ILE A 124 1.43 -12.43 2.70
CA ILE A 124 2.18 -13.12 3.75
C ILE A 124 1.60 -12.81 5.15
N ILE A 125 1.30 -11.55 5.42
CA ILE A 125 0.73 -11.14 6.72
C ILE A 125 -0.68 -11.70 6.93
N LYS A 126 -1.52 -11.71 5.88
CA LYS A 126 -2.90 -12.22 5.94
C LYS A 126 -2.98 -13.70 6.36
N THR A 127 -2.01 -14.51 5.97
CA THR A 127 -2.01 -15.95 6.32
C THR A 127 -1.79 -16.20 7.80
N LYS A 128 -1.14 -15.27 8.53
CA LYS A 128 -0.78 -15.40 9.96
C LYS A 128 -0.03 -16.72 10.29
N LYS A 129 0.62 -17.32 9.31
CA LYS A 129 1.40 -18.56 9.45
C LYS A 129 2.89 -18.27 9.55
N PRO A 130 3.70 -19.14 10.17
CA PRO A 130 5.15 -19.04 10.13
C PRO A 130 5.66 -18.94 8.70
N MET A 131 6.77 -18.22 8.52
CA MET A 131 7.38 -18.04 7.21
C MET A 131 8.85 -18.46 7.20
N TRP A 132 9.28 -18.94 6.06
CA TRP A 132 10.67 -19.23 5.71
C TRP A 132 11.06 -18.39 4.53
N ALA A 133 12.26 -17.84 4.53
CA ALA A 133 12.72 -17.04 3.41
C ALA A 133 14.22 -17.25 3.15
N TYR A 134 14.58 -17.34 1.87
CA TYR A 134 15.95 -17.07 1.45
C TYR A 134 15.91 -15.85 0.53
N ALA A 135 16.70 -14.85 0.92
CA ALA A 135 16.48 -13.51 0.42
C ALA A 135 17.80 -12.80 0.07
N ASN A 136 17.70 -11.88 -0.88
CA ASN A 136 18.74 -10.94 -1.27
C ASN A 136 18.48 -9.59 -0.60
N TYR A 137 19.54 -8.93 -0.15
CA TYR A 137 19.43 -7.61 0.51
C TYR A 137 18.75 -6.53 -0.34
N LYS A 138 18.85 -6.62 -1.67
CA LYS A 138 18.25 -5.63 -2.59
C LYS A 138 16.74 -5.42 -2.41
N ILE A 139 16.01 -6.37 -1.81
CA ILE A 139 14.58 -6.17 -1.51
C ILE A 139 14.38 -5.04 -0.49
N PHE A 140 15.30 -4.86 0.45
CA PHE A 140 15.25 -3.76 1.43
C PHE A 140 15.47 -2.40 0.76
N GLU A 141 16.41 -2.34 -0.21
CA GLU A 141 16.69 -1.12 -0.96
C GLU A 141 15.50 -0.74 -1.86
N LEU A 142 14.93 -1.72 -2.54
CA LEU A 142 13.79 -1.52 -3.43
C LEU A 142 12.53 -1.05 -2.68
N LEU A 143 12.24 -1.68 -1.54
CA LEU A 143 11.05 -1.46 -0.73
C LEU A 143 11.36 -0.76 0.61
N GLN A 144 12.26 0.23 0.59
CA GLN A 144 12.83 0.89 1.76
C GLN A 144 11.80 1.37 2.80
N TYR A 145 10.57 1.71 2.38
CA TYR A 145 9.49 2.11 3.29
C TYR A 145 8.48 0.99 3.57
N ALA A 146 8.19 0.15 2.58
CA ALA A 146 7.20 -0.92 2.70
C ALA A 146 7.74 -2.12 3.50
N PHE A 147 9.02 -2.47 3.32
CA PHE A 147 9.60 -3.62 4.01
C PHE A 147 9.71 -3.44 5.53
N PRO A 148 10.12 -2.29 6.08
CA PRO A 148 10.07 -2.06 7.52
C PRO A 148 8.64 -2.13 8.09
N ARG A 149 7.62 -1.63 7.35
CA ARG A 149 6.21 -1.76 7.74
C ARG A 149 5.75 -3.21 7.77
N PHE A 150 6.15 -3.99 6.77
CA PHE A 150 5.90 -5.43 6.73
C PHE A 150 6.51 -6.13 7.96
N VAL A 151 7.79 -5.85 8.30
CA VAL A 151 8.45 -6.43 9.48
C VAL A 151 7.69 -6.05 10.75
N LYS A 152 7.30 -4.78 10.92
CA LYS A 152 6.52 -4.33 12.07
C LYS A 152 5.21 -5.09 12.20
N ARG A 153 4.41 -5.18 11.14
CA ARG A 153 3.13 -5.91 11.11
C ARG A 153 3.32 -7.40 11.39
N ARG A 154 4.38 -8.01 10.82
CA ARG A 154 4.73 -9.41 11.09
C ARG A 154 4.98 -9.64 12.58
N VAL A 155 5.70 -8.74 13.24
CA VAL A 155 5.98 -8.80 14.68
C VAL A 155 4.70 -8.61 15.50
N GLU A 156 3.87 -7.64 15.16
CA GLU A 156 2.56 -7.40 15.80
C GLU A 156 1.67 -8.64 15.77
N HIS A 157 1.66 -9.36 14.64
CA HIS A 157 0.94 -10.63 14.50
C HIS A 157 1.70 -11.86 15.02
N LYS A 158 2.87 -11.68 15.66
CA LYS A 158 3.72 -12.76 16.22
C LYS A 158 4.07 -13.84 15.20
N ILE A 159 4.15 -13.49 13.92
CA ILE A 159 4.50 -14.44 12.85
C ILE A 159 6.00 -14.75 12.93
N LYS A 160 6.32 -16.00 13.23
CA LYS A 160 7.71 -16.49 13.28
C LYS A 160 8.32 -16.51 11.90
N ALA A 161 9.61 -16.15 11.80
CA ALA A 161 10.35 -16.16 10.54
C ALA A 161 11.70 -16.85 10.70
N ARG A 162 12.06 -17.72 9.75
CA ARG A 162 13.40 -18.28 9.58
C ARG A 162 13.94 -17.78 8.25
N ILE A 163 15.08 -17.08 8.29
CA ILE A 163 15.58 -16.33 7.13
C ILE A 163 17.02 -16.71 6.85
N ILE A 164 17.33 -17.06 5.60
CA ILE A 164 18.68 -17.26 5.09
C ILE A 164 19.04 -16.08 4.21
N GLN A 165 20.15 -15.41 4.47
CA GLN A 165 20.61 -14.24 3.73
C GLN A 165 22.12 -14.29 3.48
N GLU A 166 22.61 -13.40 2.63
CA GLU A 166 24.03 -13.15 2.46
C GLU A 166 24.66 -12.49 3.70
N LYS A 167 25.94 -12.79 3.96
CA LYS A 167 26.65 -12.23 5.12
C LYS A 167 27.20 -10.84 4.79
N ILE A 168 26.41 -9.80 5.04
CA ILE A 168 26.83 -8.40 4.88
C ILE A 168 26.68 -7.61 6.18
N LYS A 169 27.52 -6.56 6.39
CA LYS A 169 27.53 -5.79 7.63
C LYS A 169 26.17 -5.31 8.13
N PRO A 170 25.27 -4.72 7.29
CA PRO A 170 23.96 -4.28 7.75
C PRO A 170 23.10 -5.41 8.33
N LEU A 171 23.17 -6.62 7.76
CA LEU A 171 22.37 -7.76 8.20
C LEU A 171 22.90 -8.42 9.45
N ILE A 172 24.21 -8.41 9.67
CA ILE A 172 24.83 -8.93 10.91
C ILE A 172 24.30 -8.16 12.14
N ARG A 173 24.16 -6.85 12.03
CA ARG A 173 23.60 -6.02 13.13
C ARG A 173 22.14 -6.36 13.47
N LEU A 174 21.37 -6.84 12.48
CA LEU A 174 20.00 -7.24 12.70
C LEU A 174 19.85 -8.53 13.51
N THR A 175 20.91 -9.34 13.66
CA THR A 175 20.84 -10.56 14.49
C THR A 175 20.63 -10.26 15.97
N GLU A 176 21.08 -9.10 16.46
CA GLU A 176 20.90 -8.68 17.84
C GLU A 176 19.43 -8.53 18.27
N ILE A 177 18.55 -8.25 17.31
CA ILE A 177 17.11 -8.07 17.55
C ILE A 177 16.25 -9.27 17.12
N ASN A 178 16.86 -10.37 16.69
CA ASN A 178 16.15 -11.55 16.19
C ASN A 178 15.06 -12.05 17.13
N LYS A 179 15.38 -12.22 18.43
CA LYS A 179 14.39 -12.70 19.43
C LYS A 179 13.20 -11.74 19.59
N LYS A 180 13.46 -10.41 19.62
CA LYS A 180 12.41 -9.39 19.75
C LYS A 180 11.49 -9.36 18.52
N GLU A 181 12.00 -9.77 17.38
CA GLU A 181 11.24 -9.80 16.13
C GLU A 181 10.71 -11.19 15.75
N TYR A 182 10.68 -12.17 16.64
CA TYR A 182 10.24 -13.54 16.34
C TYR A 182 10.94 -14.12 15.11
N ARG A 183 12.25 -13.84 14.96
CA ARG A 183 13.05 -14.20 13.80
C ARG A 183 14.28 -15.00 14.18
N GLU A 184 14.61 -16.01 13.37
CA GLU A 184 15.92 -16.67 13.33
C GLU A 184 16.59 -16.37 11.99
N MET A 185 17.86 -16.00 12.01
CA MET A 185 18.61 -15.69 10.79
C MET A 185 19.88 -16.52 10.71
N ARG A 186 20.17 -17.02 9.53
CA ARG A 186 21.45 -17.65 9.18
C ARG A 186 22.03 -17.05 7.90
N PHE A 187 23.32 -17.18 7.75
CA PHE A 187 24.07 -16.64 6.61
C PHE A 187 24.48 -17.76 5.66
N SER A 188 24.10 -17.59 4.40
CA SER A 188 24.47 -18.52 3.32
C SER A 188 25.82 -18.18 2.76
N PRO A 189 26.62 -19.19 2.35
CA PRO A 189 27.81 -18.99 1.51
C PRO A 189 27.44 -18.59 0.06
N VAL A 190 26.18 -18.78 -0.34
CA VAL A 190 25.67 -18.49 -1.69
C VAL A 190 24.84 -17.22 -1.66
N VAL A 191 25.07 -16.33 -2.63
CA VAL A 191 24.25 -15.12 -2.83
C VAL A 191 23.04 -15.45 -3.68
N PHE A 192 21.85 -15.26 -3.14
CA PHE A 192 20.60 -15.45 -3.87
C PHE A 192 20.34 -14.27 -4.81
N LYS A 193 19.97 -14.55 -6.06
CA LYS A 193 19.62 -13.51 -7.04
C LYS A 193 18.16 -13.07 -6.96
N SER A 194 17.31 -13.90 -6.35
CA SER A 194 15.87 -13.64 -6.12
C SER A 194 15.52 -13.85 -4.66
N ASN A 195 14.36 -13.40 -4.27
CA ASN A 195 13.80 -13.60 -2.94
C ASN A 195 12.71 -14.64 -3.01
N VAL A 196 12.71 -15.59 -2.09
CA VAL A 196 11.65 -16.59 -1.97
C VAL A 196 11.12 -16.58 -0.55
N PHE A 197 9.80 -16.49 -0.44
CA PHE A 197 9.07 -16.56 0.81
C PHE A 197 8.14 -17.78 0.77
N ILE A 198 8.19 -18.62 1.77
CA ILE A 198 7.34 -19.80 1.91
C ILE A 198 6.48 -19.58 3.14
N TYR A 199 5.16 -19.64 3.01
CA TYR A 199 4.23 -19.35 4.11
C TYR A 199 2.89 -20.04 3.88
N GLY A 200 2.34 -20.70 4.93
CA GLY A 200 1.16 -21.54 4.74
C GLY A 200 1.36 -22.54 3.60
N ASP A 201 0.45 -22.62 2.67
CA ASP A 201 0.54 -23.46 1.47
C ASP A 201 0.97 -22.66 0.23
N ASN A 202 1.63 -21.51 0.44
CA ASN A 202 2.00 -20.57 -0.61
C ASN A 202 3.51 -20.39 -0.72
N ILE A 203 3.96 -20.07 -1.92
CA ILE A 203 5.30 -19.55 -2.21
C ILE A 203 5.18 -18.22 -2.90
N ALA A 204 5.94 -17.23 -2.46
CA ALA A 204 6.18 -16.01 -3.24
C ALA A 204 7.63 -15.96 -3.71
N MET A 205 7.82 -15.71 -5.00
CA MET A 205 9.14 -15.51 -5.60
C MET A 205 9.22 -14.09 -6.16
N ILE A 206 10.24 -13.32 -5.73
CA ILE A 206 10.38 -11.90 -6.09
C ILE A 206 11.73 -11.69 -6.76
N ASN A 207 11.71 -11.13 -7.96
CA ASN A 207 12.89 -10.68 -8.67
C ASN A 207 13.02 -9.15 -8.57
N VAL A 208 14.09 -8.69 -7.92
CA VAL A 208 14.39 -7.26 -7.69
C VAL A 208 15.49 -6.72 -8.63
N ALA A 209 16.01 -7.54 -9.54
CA ALA A 209 17.15 -7.18 -10.39
C ALA A 209 16.78 -6.40 -11.66
N LYS A 210 15.48 -6.17 -11.93
CA LYS A 210 14.98 -5.47 -13.11
C LYS A 210 14.54 -4.06 -12.78
N GLU A 211 14.53 -3.17 -13.78
CA GLU A 211 13.93 -1.84 -13.68
C GLU A 211 12.46 -1.91 -13.28
N GLN A 212 11.75 -2.96 -13.75
CA GLN A 212 10.42 -3.31 -13.29
C GLN A 212 10.49 -4.60 -12.46
N PRO A 213 10.47 -4.51 -11.14
CA PRO A 213 10.47 -5.69 -10.28
C PRO A 213 9.18 -6.48 -10.47
N ILE A 214 9.29 -7.80 -10.46
CA ILE A 214 8.16 -8.71 -10.60
C ILE A 214 8.16 -9.71 -9.45
N GLY A 215 6.98 -10.17 -9.07
CA GLY A 215 6.80 -11.25 -8.14
C GLY A 215 5.67 -12.18 -8.57
N VAL A 216 5.75 -13.42 -8.15
CA VAL A 216 4.70 -14.41 -8.36
C VAL A 216 4.32 -15.03 -7.03
N ILE A 217 3.03 -15.28 -6.82
CA ILE A 217 2.54 -16.15 -5.74
C ILE A 217 2.05 -17.44 -6.38
N ILE A 218 2.51 -18.57 -5.87
CA ILE A 218 2.03 -19.91 -6.22
C ILE A 218 1.33 -20.46 -5.00
N LYS A 219 0.03 -20.71 -5.10
CA LYS A 219 -0.81 -21.27 -4.05
C LYS A 219 -0.97 -22.76 -4.32
N ASP A 220 -0.01 -23.54 -3.84
CA ASP A 220 0.01 -25.01 -3.98
C ASP A 220 0.79 -25.64 -2.83
N LYS A 221 0.12 -26.52 -2.11
CA LYS A 221 0.68 -27.18 -0.92
C LYS A 221 1.90 -28.06 -1.26
N ILE A 222 1.86 -28.80 -2.36
CA ILE A 222 2.94 -29.74 -2.74
C ILE A 222 4.19 -28.94 -3.08
N ILE A 223 4.04 -27.87 -3.86
CA ILE A 223 5.14 -26.99 -4.21
C ILE A 223 5.69 -26.31 -2.94
N ALA A 224 4.82 -25.79 -2.05
CA ALA A 224 5.24 -25.15 -0.79
C ALA A 224 6.00 -26.13 0.12
N ASP A 225 5.52 -27.37 0.27
CA ASP A 225 6.19 -28.40 1.08
C ASP A 225 7.54 -28.79 0.49
N THR A 226 7.64 -28.92 -0.83
CA THR A 226 8.92 -29.16 -1.52
C THR A 226 9.92 -28.05 -1.25
N GLN A 227 9.48 -26.80 -1.36
CA GLN A 227 10.35 -25.65 -1.11
C GLN A 227 10.75 -25.51 0.37
N ARG A 228 9.92 -25.96 1.32
CA ARG A 228 10.34 -26.07 2.74
C ARG A 228 11.46 -27.09 2.91
N GLN A 229 11.40 -28.24 2.24
CA GLN A 229 12.47 -29.24 2.29
C GLN A 229 13.78 -28.63 1.72
N VAL A 230 13.72 -27.92 0.60
CA VAL A 230 14.87 -27.21 0.04
C VAL A 230 15.41 -26.17 1.03
N PHE A 231 14.52 -25.40 1.67
CA PHE A 231 14.91 -24.45 2.70
C PHE A 231 15.64 -25.14 3.87
N GLU A 232 15.14 -26.26 4.37
CA GLU A 232 15.76 -26.97 5.49
C GLU A 232 17.16 -27.52 5.13
N MET A 233 17.37 -27.96 3.89
CA MET A 233 18.72 -28.33 3.42
C MET A 233 19.67 -27.13 3.41
N LEU A 234 19.22 -25.99 2.85
CA LEU A 234 19.98 -24.74 2.83
C LEU A 234 20.27 -24.22 4.25
N TRP A 235 19.28 -24.36 5.15
CA TRP A 235 19.40 -23.95 6.55
C TRP A 235 20.52 -24.70 7.28
N LYS A 236 20.64 -26.02 7.05
CA LYS A 236 21.71 -26.85 7.63
C LYS A 236 23.10 -26.44 7.12
N MET A 237 23.18 -25.99 5.88
CA MET A 237 24.44 -25.53 5.27
C MET A 237 24.80 -24.09 5.68
N SER A 238 23.86 -23.30 6.16
CA SER A 238 24.02 -21.90 6.54
C SER A 238 24.54 -21.76 7.97
N LYS A 239 25.35 -20.73 8.24
CA LYS A 239 25.95 -20.48 9.56
C LYS A 239 25.15 -19.38 10.32
N PRO A 240 25.10 -19.41 11.63
CA PRO A 240 24.55 -18.34 12.46
C PRO A 240 25.24 -17.00 12.21
#